data_0640c44abe357b5a249e4e014a0a0c38
#
_entry.id   0640c44abe357b5a249e4e014a0a0c38
#
_cell.length_a   1.000
_cell.length_b   1.000
_cell.length_c   1.000
_cell.angle_alpha   90.00
_cell.angle_beta   90.00
_cell.angle_gamma   90.00
#
_symmetry.space_group_name_H-M   'P 1'
#
loop_
_entity.id
_entity.type
_entity.pdbx_description
1 polymer ?
#
loop_
_entity_poly.entity_id
_entity_poly.type
_entity_poly.pdbx_seq_one_letter_code
_entity_poly.pdbx_strand_id
1 'polypeptide(L)'
;MKRDSLILYLLTLTGFLSVSADALDAAALRKDAQKIFKETVGPFVKKYCTRCHGSRPKAGINLQSALNNPGGASASLHWKKAVANVRVHDMPPEDSSKKPTDEERLQFIKWVGKIKYLAPRDPGPFVIRRLTKTEYANTLRDLYGVDTSIADSLPEEVVGEGFLNSISSLQSELFLSIANKVVEQIVAPKGKAPTTNQTRIFSEAPPKGADLHKAARGVARSLARDAYRRPPTDAELDVLVDVYDLARNNELNHKAALGLMLKAVLVSPQFLFITPAGKPESKESIVLLDDYQLASRLSYFLWSAPPDAALAALADKGELHKPEILRAQVERLLKDDRSRALFDGFGAQWLRVNELDRHVFDPKTFPQMTPALRTSMMEEVRLFFESILSENQSVARIVDSDYTFLNEPLAKVYGLEQTVRGPKMRRVKLTNPNRGGILGMSATLASTSFPNRTSPVLRGVWVLEQLLGERVPPPPPDIPELEEQDHKEVEGLTLRQRTELHQSETTCRNCHKLLDPIGFGLENFDAIGRWREKNDEGLAIDSAGKLPNGKGFSTPAELKGLLAQREADLARNLTERLMSYALGRQLEGYDDIVIDQLMVKIAKDRYRVRSIIIEVITSYLFTHRRIIG
;
A
#
# COMPACT_ATOMS: atom_id res chain seq x y z
N MET A 1 -19.11 -76.33 -10.62
CA MET A 1 -17.79 -75.65 -10.66
C MET A 1 -17.95 -74.32 -11.35
N LYS A 2 -18.19 -73.25 -10.60
CA LYS A 2 -17.99 -71.90 -10.96
C LYS A 2 -18.14 -71.04 -9.66
N ARG A 3 -17.05 -70.44 -9.20
CA ARG A 3 -17.02 -69.53 -8.06
C ARG A 3 -17.22 -68.14 -8.64
N ASP A 4 -18.32 -67.50 -8.32
CA ASP A 4 -18.54 -66.06 -8.57
C ASP A 4 -18.11 -65.27 -7.34
N SER A 5 -17.10 -64.41 -7.53
CA SER A 5 -16.60 -63.51 -6.54
C SER A 5 -17.49 -62.25 -6.49
N LEU A 6 -18.20 -62.09 -5.38
CA LEU A 6 -18.99 -60.92 -5.06
C LEU A 6 -18.02 -59.87 -4.49
N ILE A 7 -17.69 -58.84 -5.27
CA ILE A 7 -16.96 -57.67 -4.80
C ILE A 7 -17.97 -56.72 -4.17
N LEU A 8 -17.93 -56.68 -2.84
CA LEU A 8 -18.73 -55.77 -2.02
C LEU A 8 -18.09 -54.36 -2.06
N TYR A 9 -18.71 -53.42 -2.73
CA TYR A 9 -18.35 -52.00 -2.66
C TYR A 9 -18.77 -51.47 -1.30
N LEU A 10 -17.82 -51.36 -0.38
CA LEU A 10 -17.96 -50.57 0.84
C LEU A 10 -17.71 -49.08 0.48
N LEU A 11 -18.77 -48.35 0.17
CA LEU A 11 -18.77 -46.87 0.19
C LEU A 11 -18.69 -46.42 1.65
N THR A 12 -17.48 -46.23 2.11
CA THR A 12 -17.24 -45.47 3.36
C THR A 12 -17.54 -44.01 3.09
N LEU A 13 -18.68 -43.59 3.58
CA LEU A 13 -19.04 -42.18 3.75
C LEU A 13 -18.08 -41.55 4.82
N THR A 14 -16.88 -41.19 4.42
CA THR A 14 -16.07 -40.26 5.22
C THR A 14 -16.60 -38.87 4.93
N GLY A 15 -17.64 -38.50 5.67
CA GLY A 15 -18.00 -37.09 5.84
C GLY A 15 -16.79 -36.37 6.41
N PHE A 16 -16.02 -35.70 5.56
CA PHE A 16 -15.05 -34.71 5.98
C PHE A 16 -15.81 -33.56 6.67
N LEU A 17 -15.98 -33.68 7.98
CA LEU A 17 -16.02 -32.53 8.87
C LEU A 17 -14.66 -31.87 8.71
N SER A 18 -14.52 -31.01 7.71
CA SER A 18 -13.51 -29.99 7.70
C SER A 18 -13.88 -28.92 8.74
N VAL A 19 -13.81 -29.31 10.02
CA VAL A 19 -13.57 -28.31 11.10
C VAL A 19 -12.26 -27.70 10.68
N SER A 20 -12.33 -26.47 10.17
CA SER A 20 -11.17 -25.76 9.66
C SER A 20 -10.08 -25.84 10.72
N ALA A 21 -8.91 -26.38 10.38
CA ALA A 21 -7.73 -26.40 11.25
C ALA A 21 -7.43 -25.00 11.84
N ASP A 22 -7.87 -23.96 11.14
CA ASP A 22 -7.81 -22.56 11.51
C ASP A 22 -8.59 -22.20 12.79
N ALA A 23 -9.73 -22.83 13.08
CA ALA A 23 -10.55 -22.50 14.26
C ALA A 23 -9.98 -23.11 15.55
N LEU A 24 -9.42 -24.31 15.46
CA LEU A 24 -8.77 -24.98 16.60
C LEU A 24 -7.46 -24.29 16.97
N ASP A 25 -6.71 -23.81 16.00
CA ASP A 25 -5.47 -23.08 16.20
C ASP A 25 -5.72 -21.69 16.84
N ALA A 26 -6.74 -20.97 16.41
CA ALA A 26 -7.10 -19.66 16.96
C ALA A 26 -7.49 -19.74 18.45
N ALA A 27 -8.20 -20.77 18.88
CA ALA A 27 -8.57 -20.95 20.28
C ALA A 27 -7.35 -21.29 21.15
N ALA A 28 -6.44 -22.13 20.65
CA ALA A 28 -5.19 -22.47 21.32
C ALA A 28 -4.28 -21.23 21.45
N LEU A 29 -4.13 -20.45 20.37
CA LEU A 29 -3.35 -19.21 20.36
C LEU A 29 -3.92 -18.17 21.33
N ARG A 30 -5.24 -18.03 21.41
CA ARG A 30 -5.90 -17.14 22.36
C ARG A 30 -5.65 -17.57 23.81
N LYS A 31 -5.73 -18.87 24.12
CA LYS A 31 -5.45 -19.41 25.44
C LYS A 31 -3.99 -19.19 25.84
N ASP A 32 -3.05 -19.43 24.92
CA ASP A 32 -1.63 -19.16 25.12
C ASP A 32 -1.37 -17.65 25.37
N ALA A 33 -1.98 -16.79 24.56
CA ALA A 33 -1.89 -15.34 24.73
C ALA A 33 -2.44 -14.86 26.09
N GLN A 34 -3.57 -15.41 26.55
CA GLN A 34 -4.13 -15.10 27.87
C GLN A 34 -3.17 -15.47 29.00
N LYS A 35 -2.57 -16.66 28.92
CA LYS A 35 -1.58 -17.13 29.89
C LYS A 35 -0.36 -16.20 29.91
N ILE A 36 0.24 -15.95 28.76
CA ILE A 36 1.42 -15.08 28.61
C ILE A 36 1.11 -13.66 29.11
N PHE A 37 -0.04 -13.12 28.77
CA PHE A 37 -0.44 -11.79 29.25
C PHE A 37 -0.49 -11.74 30.77
N LYS A 38 -1.16 -12.71 31.41
CA LYS A 38 -1.35 -12.75 32.86
C LYS A 38 -0.05 -12.99 33.62
N GLU A 39 0.78 -13.91 33.13
CA GLU A 39 1.97 -14.38 33.85
C GLU A 39 3.22 -13.53 33.56
N THR A 40 3.26 -12.81 32.46
CA THR A 40 4.49 -12.20 31.96
C THR A 40 4.33 -10.74 31.56
N VAL A 41 3.49 -10.43 30.57
CA VAL A 41 3.37 -9.07 30.04
C VAL A 41 2.78 -8.11 31.06
N GLY A 42 1.70 -8.51 31.73
CA GLY A 42 1.05 -7.70 32.76
C GLY A 42 2.00 -7.33 33.92
N PRO A 43 2.71 -8.29 34.51
CA PRO A 43 3.73 -8.02 35.54
C PRO A 43 4.88 -7.11 35.01
N PHE A 44 5.40 -7.34 33.81
CA PHE A 44 6.45 -6.50 33.22
C PHE A 44 5.99 -5.05 33.10
N VAL A 45 4.82 -4.81 32.49
CA VAL A 45 4.27 -3.46 32.28
C VAL A 45 4.00 -2.76 33.62
N LYS A 46 3.45 -3.48 34.59
CA LYS A 46 3.25 -2.93 35.94
C LYS A 46 4.56 -2.56 36.65
N LYS A 47 5.61 -3.37 36.46
CA LYS A 47 6.94 -3.15 37.07
C LYS A 47 7.69 -1.97 36.50
N TYR A 48 7.63 -1.79 35.16
CA TYR A 48 8.50 -0.88 34.43
C TYR A 48 7.80 0.33 33.78
N CYS A 49 6.49 0.27 33.50
CA CYS A 49 5.81 1.24 32.62
C CYS A 49 4.71 2.07 33.31
N THR A 50 3.87 1.46 34.18
CA THR A 50 2.63 2.10 34.68
C THR A 50 2.88 3.29 35.60
N ARG A 51 4.07 3.46 36.16
CA ARG A 51 4.41 4.65 36.96
C ARG A 51 4.26 5.95 36.17
N CYS A 52 4.65 5.92 34.86
CA CYS A 52 4.58 7.07 33.97
C CYS A 52 3.42 6.99 32.97
N HIS A 53 3.03 5.77 32.57
CA HIS A 53 2.01 5.50 31.56
C HIS A 53 0.74 4.86 32.16
N GLY A 54 0.39 5.24 33.39
CA GLY A 54 -0.79 4.81 34.12
C GLY A 54 -2.00 5.73 33.95
N SER A 55 -2.67 6.07 35.06
CA SER A 55 -3.89 6.90 35.05
C SER A 55 -3.70 8.33 34.54
N ARG A 56 -2.47 8.86 34.61
CA ARG A 56 -2.07 10.15 34.01
C ARG A 56 -0.98 9.87 32.96
N PRO A 57 -1.38 9.51 31.73
CA PRO A 57 -0.46 9.02 30.73
C PRO A 57 0.48 10.12 30.20
N LYS A 58 1.79 9.89 30.23
CA LYS A 58 2.76 10.73 29.54
C LYS A 58 2.78 10.40 28.04
N ALA A 59 3.03 11.40 27.20
CA ALA A 59 3.11 11.29 25.73
C ALA A 59 1.89 10.58 25.08
N GLY A 60 0.70 10.68 25.68
CA GLY A 60 -0.51 10.07 25.16
C GLY A 60 -0.55 8.52 25.19
N ILE A 61 0.39 7.87 25.89
CA ILE A 61 0.46 6.41 25.99
C ILE A 61 -0.13 5.95 27.33
N ASN A 62 -1.31 5.29 27.29
CA ASN A 62 -1.99 4.77 28.46
C ASN A 62 -1.89 3.24 28.52
N LEU A 63 -0.84 2.75 29.17
CA LEU A 63 -0.64 1.30 29.32
C LEU A 63 -1.53 0.68 30.42
N GLN A 64 -2.07 1.47 31.35
CA GLN A 64 -3.07 0.97 32.29
C GLN A 64 -4.37 0.60 31.58
N SER A 65 -4.83 1.43 30.65
CA SER A 65 -5.99 1.12 29.80
C SER A 65 -5.73 -0.13 28.94
N ALA A 66 -4.53 -0.24 28.38
CA ALA A 66 -4.12 -1.41 27.61
C ALA A 66 -4.04 -2.70 28.47
N LEU A 67 -3.68 -2.61 29.75
CA LEU A 67 -3.73 -3.75 30.68
C LEU A 67 -5.17 -4.19 30.97
N ASN A 68 -6.12 -3.26 31.04
CA ASN A 68 -7.51 -3.57 31.34
C ASN A 68 -8.24 -4.22 30.13
N ASN A 69 -7.86 -3.85 28.91
CA ASN A 69 -8.40 -4.43 27.67
C ASN A 69 -7.28 -4.65 26.63
N PRO A 70 -6.45 -5.68 26.82
CA PRO A 70 -5.23 -5.87 26.03
C PRO A 70 -5.48 -6.16 24.54
N GLY A 71 -6.62 -6.74 24.20
CA GLY A 71 -7.01 -7.01 22.80
C GLY A 71 -7.85 -5.91 22.15
N GLY A 72 -8.09 -4.78 22.84
CA GLY A 72 -8.85 -3.67 22.29
C GLY A 72 -8.08 -2.91 21.20
N ALA A 73 -8.80 -2.29 20.26
CA ALA A 73 -8.20 -1.54 19.15
C ALA A 73 -7.24 -0.44 19.63
N SER A 74 -7.65 0.38 20.61
CA SER A 74 -6.79 1.42 21.19
C SER A 74 -5.55 0.84 21.89
N ALA A 75 -5.65 -0.33 22.51
CA ALA A 75 -4.53 -0.99 23.16
C ALA A 75 -3.45 -1.41 22.17
N SER A 76 -3.83 -1.86 20.96
CA SER A 76 -2.88 -2.24 19.91
C SER A 76 -1.90 -1.12 19.58
N LEU A 77 -2.39 0.12 19.45
CA LEU A 77 -1.53 1.29 19.18
C LEU A 77 -0.55 1.55 20.34
N HIS A 78 -1.02 1.42 21.58
CA HIS A 78 -0.16 1.57 22.76
C HIS A 78 0.90 0.49 22.83
N TRP A 79 0.56 -0.76 22.49
CA TRP A 79 1.52 -1.87 22.44
C TRP A 79 2.59 -1.66 21.36
N LYS A 80 2.18 -1.26 20.15
CA LYS A 80 3.13 -0.97 19.05
C LYS A 80 4.13 0.13 19.43
N LYS A 81 3.65 1.24 20.03
CA LYS A 81 4.53 2.31 20.53
C LYS A 81 5.44 1.84 21.67
N ALA A 82 4.93 1.06 22.62
CA ALA A 82 5.73 0.55 23.72
C ALA A 82 6.85 -0.38 23.22
N VAL A 83 6.55 -1.28 22.29
CA VAL A 83 7.56 -2.18 21.68
C VAL A 83 8.64 -1.40 20.94
N ALA A 84 8.26 -0.38 20.15
CA ALA A 84 9.22 0.44 19.41
C ALA A 84 10.24 1.09 20.37
N ASN A 85 9.76 1.74 21.43
CA ASN A 85 10.65 2.44 22.38
C ASN A 85 11.43 1.48 23.30
N VAL A 86 10.87 0.33 23.66
CA VAL A 86 11.59 -0.71 24.44
C VAL A 86 12.71 -1.33 23.61
N ARG A 87 12.50 -1.51 22.30
CA ARG A 87 13.49 -2.06 21.36
C ARG A 87 14.74 -1.19 21.25
N VAL A 88 14.55 0.11 21.17
CA VAL A 88 15.66 1.09 21.05
C VAL A 88 16.19 1.57 22.41
N HIS A 89 15.72 0.98 23.51
CA HIS A 89 16.13 1.31 24.88
C HIS A 89 15.70 2.70 25.39
N ASP A 90 14.87 3.43 24.68
CA ASP A 90 14.33 4.72 25.15
C ASP A 90 13.40 4.58 26.35
N MET A 91 12.82 3.39 26.53
CA MET A 91 11.92 3.12 27.65
C MET A 91 12.33 1.86 28.42
N PRO A 92 12.30 1.94 29.75
CA PRO A 92 12.15 3.14 30.60
C PRO A 92 13.29 4.13 30.39
N PRO A 93 13.07 5.45 30.63
CA PRO A 93 14.09 6.48 30.44
C PRO A 93 15.29 6.29 31.35
N GLU A 94 16.40 6.94 31.05
CA GLU A 94 17.70 6.68 31.68
C GLU A 94 17.72 6.98 33.19
N ASP A 95 16.94 7.95 33.62
CA ASP A 95 16.75 8.33 35.04
C ASP A 95 15.83 7.38 35.84
N SER A 96 15.28 6.36 35.17
CA SER A 96 14.41 5.39 35.86
C SER A 96 15.20 4.51 36.83
N SER A 97 14.71 4.42 38.06
CA SER A 97 15.28 3.55 39.10
C SER A 97 15.10 2.04 38.81
N LYS A 98 14.21 1.68 37.90
CA LYS A 98 13.97 0.29 37.49
C LYS A 98 14.15 0.16 35.99
N LYS A 99 15.13 -0.66 35.58
CA LYS A 99 15.40 -0.95 34.17
C LYS A 99 15.27 -2.45 33.92
N PRO A 100 14.62 -2.89 32.84
CA PRO A 100 14.62 -4.29 32.44
C PRO A 100 15.98 -4.66 31.85
N THR A 101 16.36 -5.93 32.00
CA THR A 101 17.52 -6.50 31.29
C THR A 101 17.21 -6.59 29.78
N ASP A 102 18.25 -6.79 28.96
CA ASP A 102 18.08 -7.00 27.53
C ASP A 102 17.25 -8.26 27.24
N GLU A 103 17.41 -9.30 28.03
CA GLU A 103 16.60 -10.50 27.92
C GLU A 103 15.12 -10.23 28.26
N GLU A 104 14.82 -9.51 29.34
CA GLU A 104 13.46 -9.10 29.68
C GLU A 104 12.83 -8.22 28.57
N ARG A 105 13.62 -7.33 27.92
CA ARG A 105 13.18 -6.52 26.78
C ARG A 105 12.80 -7.39 25.59
N LEU A 106 13.69 -8.28 25.17
CA LEU A 106 13.46 -9.20 24.06
C LEU A 106 12.24 -10.09 24.30
N GLN A 107 12.11 -10.60 25.53
CA GLN A 107 10.94 -11.38 25.91
C GLN A 107 9.67 -10.56 25.85
N PHE A 108 9.65 -9.34 26.39
CA PHE A 108 8.50 -8.43 26.30
C PHE A 108 8.09 -8.20 24.85
N ILE A 109 9.04 -7.86 23.95
CA ILE A 109 8.78 -7.65 22.52
C ILE A 109 8.14 -8.90 21.89
N LYS A 110 8.72 -10.09 22.15
CA LYS A 110 8.21 -11.36 21.65
C LYS A 110 6.78 -11.66 22.16
N TRP A 111 6.50 -11.37 23.42
CA TRP A 111 5.21 -11.68 24.04
C TRP A 111 4.12 -10.68 23.70
N VAL A 112 4.46 -9.39 23.56
CA VAL A 112 3.51 -8.38 23.08
C VAL A 112 2.99 -8.75 21.68
N GLY A 113 3.84 -9.34 20.84
CA GLY A 113 3.42 -9.88 19.56
C GLY A 113 2.30 -10.95 19.62
N LYS A 114 2.13 -11.62 20.78
CA LYS A 114 1.05 -12.59 21.00
C LYS A 114 -0.24 -11.99 21.58
N ILE A 115 -0.22 -10.77 22.10
CA ILE A 115 -1.40 -10.11 22.69
C ILE A 115 -2.51 -9.91 21.65
N LYS A 116 -2.16 -9.77 20.39
CA LYS A 116 -3.11 -9.67 19.27
C LYS A 116 -4.16 -10.78 19.26
N TYR A 117 -3.81 -12.00 19.68
CA TYR A 117 -4.75 -13.12 19.74
C TYR A 117 -5.84 -12.96 20.81
N LEU A 118 -5.76 -11.95 21.65
CA LEU A 118 -6.83 -11.56 22.58
C LEU A 118 -7.92 -10.73 21.90
N ALA A 119 -7.65 -10.17 20.73
CA ALA A 119 -8.63 -9.43 19.94
C ALA A 119 -9.69 -10.36 19.34
N PRO A 120 -10.94 -9.90 19.13
CA PRO A 120 -11.92 -10.64 18.36
C PRO A 120 -11.50 -10.71 16.89
N ARG A 121 -11.95 -11.74 16.17
CA ARG A 121 -11.84 -11.77 14.71
C ARG A 121 -12.83 -10.76 14.13
N ASP A 122 -12.35 -9.70 13.56
CA ASP A 122 -13.17 -8.58 13.06
C ASP A 122 -12.56 -8.06 11.74
N PRO A 123 -13.33 -7.95 10.65
CA PRO A 123 -12.85 -7.38 9.38
C PRO A 123 -12.76 -5.85 9.42
N GLY A 124 -13.23 -5.23 10.49
CA GLY A 124 -13.38 -3.78 10.58
C GLY A 124 -14.55 -3.22 9.77
N PRO A 125 -14.76 -1.91 9.86
CA PRO A 125 -15.78 -1.23 9.08
C PRO A 125 -15.38 -1.15 7.60
N PHE A 126 -16.37 -1.09 6.71
CA PHE A 126 -16.12 -0.68 5.34
C PHE A 126 -15.79 0.81 5.32
N VAL A 127 -14.63 1.16 4.77
CA VAL A 127 -14.23 2.56 4.65
C VAL A 127 -14.88 3.14 3.39
N ILE A 128 -15.79 4.09 3.59
CA ILE A 128 -16.31 4.92 2.51
C ILE A 128 -15.20 5.89 2.14
N ARG A 129 -14.72 5.84 0.92
CA ARG A 129 -13.66 6.71 0.44
C ARG A 129 -13.99 7.30 -0.92
N ARG A 130 -13.50 8.49 -1.16
CA ARG A 130 -13.55 9.12 -2.46
C ARG A 130 -12.55 8.43 -3.41
N LEU A 131 -12.85 8.47 -4.70
CA LEU A 131 -11.86 8.12 -5.73
C LEU A 131 -10.68 9.08 -5.63
N THR A 132 -9.46 8.55 -5.72
CA THR A 132 -8.25 9.36 -5.89
C THR A 132 -8.27 10.06 -7.25
N LYS A 133 -7.41 11.07 -7.45
CA LYS A 133 -7.25 11.74 -8.75
C LYS A 133 -7.02 10.72 -9.88
N THR A 134 -6.13 9.76 -9.68
CA THR A 134 -5.81 8.71 -10.65
C THR A 134 -7.00 7.79 -10.90
N GLU A 135 -7.69 7.32 -9.85
CA GLU A 135 -8.87 6.47 -9.98
C GLU A 135 -10.02 7.19 -10.70
N TYR A 136 -10.23 8.48 -10.39
CA TYR A 136 -11.23 9.31 -11.06
C TYR A 136 -10.90 9.50 -12.55
N ALA A 137 -9.66 9.86 -12.88
CA ALA A 137 -9.19 10.03 -14.25
C ALA A 137 -9.34 8.73 -15.07
N ASN A 138 -8.88 7.59 -14.52
CA ASN A 138 -9.02 6.29 -15.16
C ASN A 138 -10.48 5.89 -15.35
N THR A 139 -11.33 6.19 -14.36
CA THR A 139 -12.78 5.92 -14.46
C THR A 139 -13.41 6.71 -15.61
N LEU A 140 -13.07 7.99 -15.73
CA LEU A 140 -13.57 8.82 -16.85
C LEU A 140 -13.04 8.32 -18.21
N ARG A 141 -11.77 7.93 -18.28
CA ARG A 141 -11.20 7.35 -19.50
C ARG A 141 -11.91 6.05 -19.91
N ASP A 142 -12.08 5.13 -18.98
CA ASP A 142 -12.64 3.80 -19.28
C ASP A 142 -14.15 3.86 -19.60
N LEU A 143 -14.89 4.75 -18.93
CA LEU A 143 -16.33 4.89 -19.19
C LEU A 143 -16.64 5.78 -20.40
N TYR A 144 -15.87 6.83 -20.62
CA TYR A 144 -16.24 7.87 -21.59
C TYR A 144 -15.20 8.14 -22.67
N GLY A 145 -14.04 7.52 -22.60
CA GLY A 145 -12.97 7.65 -23.61
C GLY A 145 -12.27 9.01 -23.60
N VAL A 146 -12.36 9.76 -22.50
CA VAL A 146 -11.66 11.04 -22.34
C VAL A 146 -10.22 10.82 -21.90
N ASP A 147 -9.33 11.77 -22.22
CA ASP A 147 -7.95 11.71 -21.78
C ASP A 147 -7.83 11.94 -20.27
N THR A 148 -6.90 11.25 -19.61
CA THR A 148 -6.71 11.32 -18.15
C THR A 148 -6.27 12.71 -17.67
N SER A 149 -5.65 13.52 -18.53
CA SER A 149 -5.27 14.92 -18.22
C SER A 149 -6.46 15.82 -17.89
N ILE A 150 -7.69 15.38 -18.19
CA ILE A 150 -8.90 16.09 -17.79
C ILE A 150 -8.98 16.31 -16.28
N ALA A 151 -8.35 15.47 -15.49
CA ALA A 151 -8.31 15.53 -14.02
C ALA A 151 -7.07 16.27 -13.47
N ASP A 152 -6.20 16.84 -14.30
CA ASP A 152 -4.95 17.48 -13.85
C ASP A 152 -5.18 18.66 -12.90
N SER A 153 -6.34 19.32 -12.98
CA SER A 153 -6.73 20.40 -12.08
C SER A 153 -7.03 19.93 -10.65
N LEU A 154 -7.26 18.64 -10.42
CA LEU A 154 -7.44 18.11 -9.07
C LEU A 154 -6.12 18.11 -8.31
N PRO A 155 -6.13 18.45 -7.01
CA PRO A 155 -4.93 18.36 -6.19
C PRO A 155 -4.46 16.92 -6.08
N GLU A 156 -3.13 16.75 -6.03
CA GLU A 156 -2.54 15.46 -5.65
C GLU A 156 -2.97 15.10 -4.22
N GLU A 157 -3.35 13.87 -4.03
CA GLU A 157 -3.74 13.38 -2.73
C GLU A 157 -2.55 12.70 -2.07
N VAL A 158 -2.26 13.13 -0.86
CA VAL A 158 -1.36 12.39 0.01
C VAL A 158 -2.17 11.18 0.49
N VAL A 159 -1.95 10.04 -0.12
CA VAL A 159 -2.49 8.75 0.35
C VAL A 159 -1.62 8.35 1.55
N GLY A 160 -1.89 9.05 2.66
CA GLY A 160 -1.34 8.69 3.96
C GLY A 160 -2.15 7.57 4.60
N GLU A 161 -1.86 7.31 5.86
CA GLU A 161 -2.58 6.36 6.71
C GLU A 161 -4.03 6.81 6.99
N GLY A 162 -4.87 6.80 5.98
CA GLY A 162 -6.28 7.19 6.03
C GLY A 162 -6.68 7.97 4.78
N PHE A 163 -7.63 7.44 4.03
CA PHE A 163 -8.20 8.14 2.88
C PHE A 163 -9.07 9.29 3.36
N LEU A 164 -8.92 10.47 2.77
CA LEU A 164 -9.78 11.62 3.05
C LEU A 164 -11.21 11.33 2.55
N ASN A 165 -12.16 11.36 3.47
CA ASN A 165 -13.58 11.10 3.18
C ASN A 165 -14.37 12.39 2.89
N SER A 166 -13.72 13.56 2.93
CA SER A 166 -14.38 14.85 2.73
C SER A 166 -14.09 15.42 1.33
N ILE A 167 -15.06 16.19 0.83
CA ILE A 167 -14.90 17.01 -0.37
C ILE A 167 -14.94 18.47 0.11
N SER A 168 -13.89 19.24 -0.18
CA SER A 168 -13.89 20.69 0.04
C SER A 168 -14.74 21.41 -1.00
N SER A 169 -15.14 22.66 -0.71
CA SER A 169 -15.87 23.49 -1.69
C SER A 169 -15.10 23.64 -2.99
N LEU A 170 -13.78 23.87 -2.92
CA LEU A 170 -12.92 23.95 -4.11
C LEU A 170 -12.94 22.63 -4.92
N GLN A 171 -12.85 21.49 -4.25
CA GLN A 171 -12.93 20.20 -4.96
C GLN A 171 -14.28 19.98 -5.62
N SER A 172 -15.38 20.41 -4.99
CA SER A 172 -16.72 20.35 -5.58
C SER A 172 -16.82 21.17 -6.87
N GLU A 173 -16.25 22.38 -6.87
CA GLU A 173 -16.17 23.23 -8.07
C GLU A 173 -15.31 22.59 -9.17
N LEU A 174 -14.17 21.99 -8.80
CA LEU A 174 -13.30 21.29 -9.75
C LEU A 174 -14.00 20.07 -10.37
N PHE A 175 -14.69 19.24 -9.57
CA PHE A 175 -15.46 18.11 -10.10
C PHE A 175 -16.56 18.56 -11.04
N LEU A 176 -17.27 19.66 -10.72
CA LEU A 176 -18.29 20.23 -11.60
C LEU A 176 -17.66 20.77 -12.91
N SER A 177 -16.52 21.43 -12.81
CA SER A 177 -15.78 21.93 -13.98
C SER A 177 -15.34 20.77 -14.90
N ILE A 178 -14.79 19.70 -14.31
CA ILE A 178 -14.39 18.51 -15.06
C ILE A 178 -15.62 17.86 -15.70
N ALA A 179 -16.73 17.69 -14.97
CA ALA A 179 -17.96 17.14 -15.51
C ALA A 179 -18.47 17.95 -16.72
N ASN A 180 -18.36 19.30 -16.69
CA ASN A 180 -18.67 20.15 -17.85
C ASN A 180 -17.80 19.79 -19.04
N LYS A 181 -16.47 19.73 -18.86
CA LYS A 181 -15.53 19.40 -19.93
C LYS A 181 -15.77 17.99 -20.51
N VAL A 182 -16.08 17.01 -19.65
CA VAL A 182 -16.43 15.64 -20.08
C VAL A 182 -17.68 15.69 -20.97
N VAL A 183 -18.74 16.34 -20.49
CA VAL A 183 -20.00 16.44 -21.26
C VAL A 183 -19.79 17.15 -22.59
N GLU A 184 -19.04 18.26 -22.63
CA GLU A 184 -18.70 18.96 -23.87
C GLU A 184 -17.97 18.06 -24.89
N GLN A 185 -16.98 17.28 -24.43
CA GLN A 185 -16.26 16.36 -25.29
C GLN A 185 -17.10 15.20 -25.82
N ILE A 186 -18.05 14.71 -25.00
CA ILE A 186 -18.89 13.56 -25.36
C ILE A 186 -20.08 13.97 -26.24
N VAL A 187 -20.73 15.09 -25.91
CA VAL A 187 -21.94 15.57 -26.62
C VAL A 187 -21.61 16.13 -28.01
N ALA A 188 -20.47 16.81 -28.15
CA ALA A 188 -20.04 17.43 -29.41
C ALA A 188 -18.57 17.11 -29.73
N PRO A 189 -18.24 15.85 -30.08
CA PRO A 189 -16.87 15.48 -30.43
C PRO A 189 -16.43 16.25 -31.66
N LYS A 190 -15.42 17.13 -31.51
CA LYS A 190 -14.83 17.87 -32.63
C LYS A 190 -13.93 16.92 -33.42
N GLY A 191 -14.38 16.56 -34.62
CA GLY A 191 -13.50 15.95 -35.66
C GLY A 191 -13.09 14.49 -35.45
N LYS A 192 -13.67 13.76 -34.49
CA LYS A 192 -13.43 12.33 -34.27
C LYS A 192 -14.71 11.53 -34.37
N ALA A 193 -14.63 10.30 -34.88
CA ALA A 193 -15.75 9.37 -34.83
C ALA A 193 -16.14 9.14 -33.35
N PRO A 194 -17.44 9.07 -33.02
CA PRO A 194 -17.90 8.83 -31.66
C PRO A 194 -17.40 7.47 -31.18
N THR A 195 -16.99 7.40 -29.92
CA THR A 195 -16.62 6.12 -29.27
C THR A 195 -17.88 5.25 -29.11
N THR A 196 -17.71 3.94 -28.90
CA THR A 196 -18.81 3.01 -28.64
C THR A 196 -19.72 3.50 -27.51
N ASN A 197 -19.15 4.06 -26.44
CA ASN A 197 -19.91 4.59 -25.31
C ASN A 197 -20.65 5.89 -25.69
N GLN A 198 -20.03 6.78 -26.45
CA GLN A 198 -20.69 7.99 -26.95
C GLN A 198 -21.87 7.63 -27.86
N THR A 199 -21.69 6.65 -28.75
CA THR A 199 -22.74 6.11 -29.61
C THR A 199 -23.86 5.53 -28.75
N ARG A 200 -23.58 4.73 -27.74
CA ARG A 200 -24.58 4.14 -26.85
C ARG A 200 -25.42 5.17 -26.10
N ILE A 201 -24.84 6.29 -25.67
CA ILE A 201 -25.49 7.34 -24.89
C ILE A 201 -26.27 8.31 -25.78
N PHE A 202 -25.74 8.67 -26.94
CA PHE A 202 -26.23 9.77 -27.78
C PHE A 202 -26.59 9.37 -29.21
N SER A 203 -26.57 8.08 -29.57
CA SER A 203 -26.62 7.65 -30.97
C SER A 203 -27.96 7.68 -31.63
N GLU A 204 -29.06 7.72 -30.89
CA GLU A 204 -30.37 7.73 -31.50
C GLU A 204 -31.27 8.80 -30.88
N ALA A 205 -31.61 9.80 -31.69
CA ALA A 205 -32.84 10.54 -31.41
C ALA A 205 -33.96 9.51 -31.33
N PRO A 206 -34.73 9.44 -30.22
CA PRO A 206 -35.81 8.47 -30.12
C PRO A 206 -36.74 8.64 -31.29
N PRO A 207 -37.36 7.56 -31.80
CA PRO A 207 -38.27 7.62 -32.94
C PRO A 207 -39.34 8.72 -32.75
N LYS A 208 -39.76 9.36 -33.85
CA LYS A 208 -40.86 10.33 -33.76
C LYS A 208 -42.07 9.71 -33.07
N GLY A 209 -42.54 10.36 -31.98
CA GLY A 209 -43.67 9.89 -31.17
C GLY A 209 -43.27 8.97 -30.01
N ALA A 210 -41.97 8.70 -29.77
CA ALA A 210 -41.53 7.98 -28.59
C ALA A 210 -41.74 8.80 -27.33
N ASP A 211 -42.01 8.08 -26.23
CA ASP A 211 -42.04 8.67 -24.89
C ASP A 211 -40.59 9.01 -24.47
N LEU A 212 -40.27 10.31 -24.52
CA LEU A 212 -38.93 10.81 -24.21
C LEU A 212 -38.55 10.61 -22.76
N HIS A 213 -39.52 10.65 -21.84
CA HIS A 213 -39.28 10.39 -20.42
C HIS A 213 -38.82 8.93 -20.21
N LYS A 214 -39.57 7.99 -20.82
CA LYS A 214 -39.21 6.55 -20.76
C LYS A 214 -37.87 6.26 -21.43
N ALA A 215 -37.56 6.90 -22.55
CA ALA A 215 -36.26 6.77 -23.23
C ALA A 215 -35.13 7.30 -22.34
N ALA A 216 -35.30 8.48 -21.73
CA ALA A 216 -34.35 9.07 -20.81
C ALA A 216 -34.09 8.17 -19.59
N ARG A 217 -35.13 7.54 -19.03
CA ARG A 217 -34.97 6.57 -17.92
C ARG A 217 -34.15 5.35 -18.33
N GLY A 218 -34.27 4.88 -19.57
CA GLY A 218 -33.42 3.82 -20.11
C GLY A 218 -31.92 4.22 -20.18
N VAL A 219 -31.67 5.44 -20.68
CA VAL A 219 -30.32 6.01 -20.71
C VAL A 219 -29.75 6.22 -19.29
N ALA A 220 -30.56 6.79 -18.38
CA ALA A 220 -30.19 6.98 -16.97
C ALA A 220 -29.75 5.67 -16.32
N ARG A 221 -30.52 4.59 -16.55
CA ARG A 221 -30.19 3.25 -16.01
C ARG A 221 -28.86 2.74 -16.51
N SER A 222 -28.56 2.89 -17.80
CA SER A 222 -27.29 2.48 -18.38
C SER A 222 -26.12 3.32 -17.85
N LEU A 223 -26.26 4.64 -17.81
CA LEU A 223 -25.22 5.55 -17.28
C LEU A 223 -24.92 5.28 -15.80
N ALA A 224 -25.98 5.23 -14.98
CA ALA A 224 -25.82 5.01 -13.56
C ALA A 224 -25.30 3.61 -13.24
N ARG A 225 -25.68 2.58 -14.01
CA ARG A 225 -25.18 1.21 -13.85
C ARG A 225 -23.64 1.17 -13.93
N ASP A 226 -23.08 1.80 -14.94
CA ASP A 226 -21.64 1.80 -15.16
C ASP A 226 -20.92 2.75 -14.16
N ALA A 227 -21.47 3.95 -13.97
CA ALA A 227 -20.88 4.97 -13.11
C ALA A 227 -20.92 4.60 -11.62
N TYR A 228 -22.02 4.01 -11.14
CA TYR A 228 -22.20 3.60 -9.75
C TYR A 228 -21.65 2.19 -9.47
N ARG A 229 -21.19 1.50 -10.53
CA ARG A 229 -20.57 0.16 -10.45
C ARG A 229 -21.51 -0.91 -9.86
N ARG A 230 -22.81 -0.64 -9.88
CA ARG A 230 -23.92 -1.51 -9.45
C ARG A 230 -25.22 -1.09 -10.12
N PRO A 231 -26.28 -1.90 -10.11
CA PRO A 231 -27.60 -1.45 -10.55
C PRO A 231 -28.03 -0.23 -9.72
N PRO A 232 -28.53 0.84 -10.38
CA PRO A 232 -29.13 1.97 -9.68
C PRO A 232 -30.49 1.59 -9.08
N THR A 233 -30.84 2.21 -7.97
CA THR A 233 -32.17 2.11 -7.38
C THR A 233 -33.18 2.95 -8.19
N ASP A 234 -34.49 2.68 -8.04
CA ASP A 234 -35.51 3.48 -8.70
C ASP A 234 -35.47 4.94 -8.24
N ALA A 235 -35.22 5.20 -6.96
CA ALA A 235 -35.06 6.56 -6.43
C ALA A 235 -33.89 7.32 -7.06
N GLU A 236 -32.75 6.63 -7.29
CA GLU A 236 -31.60 7.22 -8.01
C GLU A 236 -31.94 7.52 -9.47
N LEU A 237 -32.70 6.64 -10.12
CA LEU A 237 -33.19 6.88 -11.49
C LEU A 237 -34.16 8.05 -11.55
N ASP A 238 -35.08 8.18 -10.59
CA ASP A 238 -36.03 9.28 -10.54
C ASP A 238 -35.30 10.63 -10.47
N VAL A 239 -34.31 10.78 -9.60
CA VAL A 239 -33.46 12.00 -9.52
C VAL A 239 -32.83 12.35 -10.87
N LEU A 240 -32.29 11.34 -11.57
CA LEU A 240 -31.62 11.58 -12.87
C LEU A 240 -32.65 11.98 -13.96
N VAL A 241 -33.82 11.38 -13.95
CA VAL A 241 -34.89 11.70 -14.89
C VAL A 241 -35.48 13.08 -14.60
N ASP A 242 -35.66 13.46 -13.32
CA ASP A 242 -36.07 14.82 -12.93
C ASP A 242 -35.11 15.89 -13.47
N VAL A 243 -33.80 15.64 -13.45
CA VAL A 243 -32.80 16.55 -14.06
C VAL A 243 -33.00 16.65 -15.57
N TYR A 244 -33.30 15.53 -16.25
CA TYR A 244 -33.61 15.52 -17.67
C TYR A 244 -34.88 16.30 -17.97
N ASP A 245 -35.96 16.06 -17.23
CA ASP A 245 -37.25 16.73 -17.44
C ASP A 245 -37.17 18.24 -17.14
N LEU A 246 -36.43 18.63 -16.09
CA LEU A 246 -36.14 20.04 -15.81
C LEU A 246 -35.43 20.72 -16.99
N ALA A 247 -34.45 20.04 -17.61
CA ALA A 247 -33.74 20.54 -18.77
C ALA A 247 -34.67 20.69 -19.98
N ARG A 248 -35.58 19.71 -20.21
CA ARG A 248 -36.58 19.74 -21.28
C ARG A 248 -37.59 20.84 -21.07
N ASN A 249 -38.04 21.06 -19.84
CA ASN A 249 -38.99 22.14 -19.49
C ASN A 249 -38.35 23.54 -19.66
N ASN A 250 -37.02 23.64 -19.64
CA ASN A 250 -36.25 24.83 -19.97
C ASN A 250 -35.80 24.86 -21.45
N GLU A 251 -36.54 24.22 -22.33
CA GLU A 251 -36.41 24.26 -23.79
C GLU A 251 -35.09 23.65 -24.34
N LEU A 252 -34.28 22.98 -23.51
CA LEU A 252 -33.09 22.28 -24.00
C LEU A 252 -33.53 21.11 -24.90
N ASN A 253 -32.81 20.87 -25.99
CA ASN A 253 -33.09 19.70 -26.84
C ASN A 253 -32.73 18.38 -26.09
N HIS A 254 -33.22 17.26 -26.62
CA HIS A 254 -33.03 15.94 -26.01
C HIS A 254 -31.56 15.64 -25.68
N LYS A 255 -30.64 15.88 -26.62
CA LYS A 255 -29.22 15.62 -26.46
C LYS A 255 -28.56 16.49 -25.37
N ALA A 256 -28.92 17.76 -25.29
CA ALA A 256 -28.45 18.66 -24.23
C ALA A 256 -29.01 18.26 -22.85
N ALA A 257 -30.27 17.84 -22.79
CA ALA A 257 -30.90 17.34 -21.56
C ALA A 257 -30.22 16.05 -21.05
N LEU A 258 -29.85 15.11 -21.93
CA LEU A 258 -29.04 13.94 -21.59
C LEU A 258 -27.63 14.34 -21.11
N GLY A 259 -27.04 15.40 -21.66
CA GLY A 259 -25.78 15.95 -21.19
C GLY A 259 -25.84 16.47 -19.75
N LEU A 260 -26.92 17.15 -19.37
CA LEU A 260 -27.13 17.59 -17.98
C LEU A 260 -27.37 16.41 -17.03
N MET A 261 -28.12 15.39 -17.48
CA MET A 261 -28.28 14.15 -16.71
C MET A 261 -26.93 13.45 -16.48
N LEU A 262 -26.06 13.34 -17.49
CA LEU A 262 -24.71 12.80 -17.34
C LEU A 262 -23.88 13.64 -16.34
N LYS A 263 -23.98 14.96 -16.40
CA LYS A 263 -23.30 15.83 -15.43
C LYS A 263 -23.76 15.52 -14.00
N ALA A 264 -25.08 15.34 -13.77
CA ALA A 264 -25.60 14.95 -12.47
C ALA A 264 -25.02 13.61 -11.98
N VAL A 265 -24.85 12.62 -12.87
CA VAL A 265 -24.17 11.36 -12.56
C VAL A 265 -22.72 11.62 -12.13
N LEU A 266 -21.95 12.42 -12.87
CA LEU A 266 -20.52 12.64 -12.65
C LEU A 266 -20.19 13.41 -11.37
N VAL A 267 -21.14 14.18 -10.81
CA VAL A 267 -20.95 14.89 -9.53
C VAL A 267 -21.66 14.20 -8.36
N SER A 268 -22.33 13.08 -8.61
CA SER A 268 -23.07 12.37 -7.56
C SER A 268 -22.13 11.67 -6.57
N PRO A 269 -22.50 11.56 -5.30
CA PRO A 269 -21.75 10.78 -4.33
C PRO A 269 -21.53 9.33 -4.75
N GLN A 270 -22.50 8.72 -5.44
CA GLN A 270 -22.43 7.34 -5.93
C GLN A 270 -21.30 7.14 -6.96
N PHE A 271 -20.99 8.17 -7.73
CA PHE A 271 -19.87 8.17 -8.66
C PHE A 271 -18.54 8.48 -7.96
N LEU A 272 -18.52 9.56 -7.16
CA LEU A 272 -17.29 10.08 -6.57
C LEU A 272 -16.73 9.21 -5.45
N PHE A 273 -17.58 8.41 -4.79
CA PHE A 273 -17.16 7.57 -3.66
C PHE A 273 -17.30 6.08 -3.95
N ILE A 274 -16.42 5.30 -3.35
CA ILE A 274 -16.62 3.86 -3.19
C ILE A 274 -17.43 3.67 -1.91
N THR A 275 -18.70 3.35 -2.07
CA THR A 275 -19.68 3.21 -0.98
C THR A 275 -20.19 1.78 -0.89
N PRO A 276 -20.58 1.31 0.32
CA PRO A 276 -21.34 0.08 0.42
C PRO A 276 -22.74 0.27 -0.20
N ALA A 277 -23.23 -0.71 -0.93
CA ALA A 277 -24.62 -0.75 -1.31
C ALA A 277 -25.48 -0.97 -0.05
N GLY A 278 -26.48 -0.14 0.20
CA GLY A 278 -27.53 -0.27 1.20
C GLY A 278 -27.20 -0.85 2.58
N LYS A 279 -28.15 -0.85 3.48
CA LYS A 279 -28.06 -1.64 4.72
C LYS A 279 -28.33 -3.09 4.35
N PRO A 280 -27.41 -4.04 4.66
CA PRO A 280 -27.73 -5.44 4.49
C PRO A 280 -28.91 -5.81 5.39
N GLU A 281 -29.80 -6.66 4.89
CA GLU A 281 -30.96 -7.18 5.64
C GLU A 281 -30.55 -8.13 6.79
N SER A 282 -29.26 -8.31 7.01
CA SER A 282 -28.71 -9.22 8.02
C SER A 282 -28.77 -8.61 9.43
N LYS A 283 -29.16 -9.43 10.41
CA LYS A 283 -29.03 -9.13 11.84
C LYS A 283 -27.61 -9.37 12.36
N GLU A 284 -26.73 -9.90 11.55
CA GLU A 284 -25.34 -10.16 11.91
C GLU A 284 -24.51 -8.87 11.89
N SER A 285 -23.63 -8.72 12.86
CA SER A 285 -22.74 -7.55 12.93
C SER A 285 -21.64 -7.57 11.87
N ILE A 286 -21.36 -8.73 11.26
CA ILE A 286 -20.36 -8.94 10.23
C ILE A 286 -21.01 -9.65 9.05
N VAL A 287 -20.80 -9.11 7.85
CA VAL A 287 -21.36 -9.66 6.61
C VAL A 287 -20.31 -9.77 5.52
N LEU A 288 -20.54 -10.68 4.59
CA LEU A 288 -19.82 -10.75 3.33
C LEU A 288 -20.12 -9.46 2.51
N LEU A 289 -19.14 -8.96 1.78
CA LEU A 289 -19.40 -7.92 0.78
C LEU A 289 -20.30 -8.50 -0.31
N ASP A 290 -21.23 -7.68 -0.81
CA ASP A 290 -21.92 -8.06 -2.04
C ASP A 290 -20.94 -8.07 -3.23
N ASP A 291 -21.31 -8.76 -4.29
CA ASP A 291 -20.41 -8.99 -5.42
C ASP A 291 -20.08 -7.69 -6.20
N TYR A 292 -20.93 -6.65 -6.16
CA TYR A 292 -20.60 -5.35 -6.76
C TYR A 292 -19.58 -4.58 -5.94
N GLN A 293 -19.67 -4.64 -4.60
CA GLN A 293 -18.67 -4.08 -3.69
C GLN A 293 -17.34 -4.79 -3.87
N LEU A 294 -17.38 -6.12 -3.98
CA LEU A 294 -16.19 -6.95 -4.17
C LEU A 294 -15.54 -6.67 -5.54
N ALA A 295 -16.33 -6.56 -6.61
CA ALA A 295 -15.85 -6.21 -7.94
C ALA A 295 -15.18 -4.83 -7.95
N SER A 296 -15.82 -3.84 -7.32
CA SER A 296 -15.26 -2.48 -7.20
C SER A 296 -13.97 -2.48 -6.39
N ARG A 297 -13.96 -3.11 -5.20
CA ARG A 297 -12.75 -3.19 -4.37
C ARG A 297 -11.61 -3.86 -5.12
N LEU A 298 -11.88 -4.96 -5.83
CA LEU A 298 -10.90 -5.70 -6.59
C LEU A 298 -10.31 -4.88 -7.76
N SER A 299 -11.17 -4.26 -8.57
CA SER A 299 -10.72 -3.53 -9.76
C SER A 299 -9.96 -2.26 -9.39
N TYR A 300 -10.42 -1.47 -8.43
CA TYR A 300 -9.70 -0.28 -7.98
C TYR A 300 -8.40 -0.63 -7.26
N PHE A 301 -8.34 -1.74 -6.53
CA PHE A 301 -7.10 -2.20 -5.91
C PHE A 301 -6.03 -2.55 -6.94
N LEU A 302 -6.38 -3.28 -8.01
CA LEU A 302 -5.39 -3.77 -8.99
C LEU A 302 -5.17 -2.84 -10.18
N TRP A 303 -6.22 -2.12 -10.61
CA TRP A 303 -6.22 -1.33 -11.84
C TRP A 303 -6.42 0.17 -11.63
N SER A 304 -6.73 0.59 -10.40
CA SER A 304 -7.17 1.98 -10.13
C SER A 304 -8.26 2.44 -11.13
N ALA A 305 -9.15 1.53 -11.51
CA ALA A 305 -10.17 1.72 -12.54
C ALA A 305 -11.44 0.93 -12.21
N PRO A 306 -12.60 1.25 -12.82
CA PRO A 306 -13.85 0.56 -12.54
C PRO A 306 -13.82 -0.90 -13.01
N PRO A 307 -14.74 -1.76 -12.46
CA PRO A 307 -14.90 -3.13 -12.92
C PRO A 307 -15.16 -3.21 -14.42
N ASP A 308 -14.53 -4.16 -15.09
CA ASP A 308 -14.82 -4.47 -16.49
C ASP A 308 -16.12 -5.30 -16.64
N ALA A 309 -16.54 -5.52 -17.87
CA ALA A 309 -17.74 -6.26 -18.19
C ALA A 309 -17.73 -7.71 -17.62
N ALA A 310 -16.56 -8.33 -17.52
CA ALA A 310 -16.44 -9.68 -16.98
C ALA A 310 -16.68 -9.71 -15.46
N LEU A 311 -16.11 -8.76 -14.72
CA LEU A 311 -16.39 -8.62 -13.28
C LEU A 311 -17.84 -8.23 -13.02
N ALA A 312 -18.40 -7.31 -13.82
CA ALA A 312 -19.79 -6.89 -13.70
C ALA A 312 -20.75 -8.06 -13.94
N ALA A 313 -20.48 -8.90 -14.94
CA ALA A 313 -21.32 -10.08 -15.24
C ALA A 313 -21.26 -11.14 -14.12
N LEU A 314 -20.12 -11.32 -13.47
CA LEU A 314 -20.00 -12.21 -12.30
C LEU A 314 -20.73 -11.63 -11.08
N ALA A 315 -20.69 -10.33 -10.89
CA ALA A 315 -21.43 -9.65 -9.83
C ALA A 315 -22.95 -9.75 -10.07
N ASP A 316 -23.42 -9.58 -11.32
CA ASP A 316 -24.84 -9.74 -11.68
C ASP A 316 -25.37 -11.17 -11.39
N LYS A 317 -24.52 -12.18 -11.49
CA LYS A 317 -24.85 -13.58 -11.18
C LYS A 317 -24.69 -13.93 -9.70
N GLY A 318 -24.13 -13.06 -8.88
CA GLY A 318 -23.82 -13.37 -7.49
C GLY A 318 -22.78 -14.50 -7.35
N GLU A 319 -21.75 -14.52 -8.21
CA GLU A 319 -20.75 -15.61 -8.25
C GLU A 319 -19.34 -15.17 -7.89
N LEU A 320 -19.07 -13.85 -7.86
CA LEU A 320 -17.71 -13.34 -7.68
C LEU A 320 -17.13 -13.68 -6.29
N HIS A 321 -17.96 -13.78 -5.26
CA HIS A 321 -17.53 -14.12 -3.90
C HIS A 321 -17.07 -15.58 -3.74
N LYS A 322 -17.33 -16.48 -4.71
CA LYS A 322 -16.88 -17.86 -4.67
C LYS A 322 -15.34 -17.90 -4.73
N PRO A 323 -14.65 -18.56 -3.78
CA PRO A 323 -13.18 -18.46 -3.64
C PRO A 323 -12.40 -18.81 -4.92
N GLU A 324 -12.82 -19.83 -5.64
CA GLU A 324 -12.19 -20.27 -6.89
C GLU A 324 -12.38 -19.24 -8.02
N ILE A 325 -13.57 -18.63 -8.10
CA ILE A 325 -13.88 -17.61 -9.10
C ILE A 325 -13.10 -16.32 -8.77
N LEU A 326 -13.13 -15.89 -7.51
CA LEU A 326 -12.39 -14.71 -7.06
C LEU A 326 -10.89 -14.87 -7.38
N ARG A 327 -10.28 -16.02 -7.03
CA ARG A 327 -8.87 -16.32 -7.35
C ARG A 327 -8.59 -16.25 -8.85
N ALA A 328 -9.45 -16.86 -9.68
CA ALA A 328 -9.29 -16.83 -11.13
C ALA A 328 -9.38 -15.40 -11.69
N GLN A 329 -10.28 -14.56 -11.14
CA GLN A 329 -10.35 -13.15 -11.54
C GLN A 329 -9.10 -12.37 -11.11
N VAL A 330 -8.57 -12.56 -9.91
CA VAL A 330 -7.31 -11.93 -9.49
C VAL A 330 -6.18 -12.26 -10.45
N GLU A 331 -6.02 -13.53 -10.82
CA GLU A 331 -4.98 -13.94 -11.77
C GLU A 331 -5.18 -13.34 -13.17
N ARG A 332 -6.44 -13.19 -13.61
CA ARG A 332 -6.77 -12.51 -14.87
C ARG A 332 -6.40 -11.03 -14.81
N LEU A 333 -6.79 -10.33 -13.74
CA LEU A 333 -6.53 -8.91 -13.58
C LEU A 333 -5.03 -8.60 -13.47
N LEU A 334 -4.25 -9.46 -12.83
CA LEU A 334 -2.80 -9.32 -12.72
C LEU A 334 -2.06 -9.52 -14.05
N LYS A 335 -2.67 -10.18 -15.03
CA LYS A 335 -2.12 -10.36 -16.38
C LYS A 335 -2.49 -9.24 -17.35
N ASP A 336 -3.45 -8.40 -16.99
CA ASP A 336 -3.92 -7.28 -17.80
C ASP A 336 -2.94 -6.10 -17.65
N ASP A 337 -2.68 -5.36 -18.73
CA ASP A 337 -1.77 -4.20 -18.73
C ASP A 337 -2.18 -3.11 -17.72
N ARG A 338 -3.46 -3.02 -17.36
CA ARG A 338 -3.97 -2.09 -16.34
C ARG A 338 -3.41 -2.39 -14.94
N SER A 339 -2.89 -3.60 -14.68
CA SER A 339 -2.25 -3.94 -13.41
C SER A 339 -1.01 -3.09 -13.08
N ARG A 340 -0.47 -2.37 -14.08
CA ARG A 340 0.55 -1.33 -13.89
C ARG A 340 0.14 -0.28 -12.88
N ALA A 341 -1.15 0.05 -12.81
CA ALA A 341 -1.69 0.99 -11.85
C ALA A 341 -1.45 0.58 -10.37
N LEU A 342 -1.19 -0.70 -10.10
CA LEU A 342 -0.82 -1.15 -8.76
C LEU A 342 0.53 -0.55 -8.31
N PHE A 343 1.48 -0.34 -9.24
CA PHE A 343 2.71 0.38 -8.90
C PHE A 343 2.42 1.84 -8.58
N ASP A 344 1.66 2.54 -9.41
CA ASP A 344 1.38 3.97 -9.27
C ASP A 344 0.58 4.26 -8.00
N GLY A 345 -0.44 3.44 -7.69
CA GLY A 345 -1.30 3.58 -6.52
C GLY A 345 -0.70 3.06 -5.21
N PHE A 346 0.14 2.04 -5.27
CA PHE A 346 0.70 1.37 -4.09
C PHE A 346 2.23 1.35 -4.08
N GLY A 347 2.85 0.80 -5.12
CA GLY A 347 4.29 0.49 -5.11
C GLY A 347 5.17 1.73 -4.93
N ALA A 348 4.87 2.80 -5.65
CA ALA A 348 5.63 4.06 -5.58
C ALA A 348 5.54 4.70 -4.19
N GLN A 349 4.38 4.62 -3.55
CA GLN A 349 4.16 5.15 -2.19
C GLN A 349 4.81 4.25 -1.14
N TRP A 350 4.62 2.94 -1.23
CA TRP A 350 5.29 1.98 -0.33
C TRP A 350 6.80 2.18 -0.31
N LEU A 351 7.40 2.32 -1.51
CA LEU A 351 8.84 2.50 -1.66
C LEU A 351 9.29 3.97 -1.47
N ARG A 352 8.35 4.90 -1.24
CA ARG A 352 8.60 6.36 -1.10
C ARG A 352 9.36 6.99 -2.27
N VAL A 353 9.27 6.38 -3.45
CA VAL A 353 9.92 6.94 -4.65
C VAL A 353 9.06 8.02 -5.33
N ASN A 354 7.76 8.08 -5.06
CA ASN A 354 6.86 9.17 -5.48
C ASN A 354 7.26 10.55 -4.94
N GLU A 355 8.07 10.61 -3.87
CA GLU A 355 8.60 11.85 -3.31
C GLU A 355 9.75 12.44 -4.16
N LEU A 356 10.35 11.64 -5.06
CA LEU A 356 11.49 12.04 -5.88
C LEU A 356 11.22 13.29 -6.74
N ASP A 357 10.01 13.48 -7.24
CA ASP A 357 9.65 14.65 -8.04
C ASP A 357 9.70 15.97 -7.24
N ARG A 358 9.46 15.90 -5.94
CA ARG A 358 9.51 17.04 -5.02
C ARG A 358 10.90 17.25 -4.40
N HIS A 359 11.78 16.25 -4.52
CA HIS A 359 13.11 16.29 -3.93
C HIS A 359 14.02 17.23 -4.71
N VAL A 360 14.54 18.25 -4.05
CA VAL A 360 15.43 19.23 -4.66
C VAL A 360 16.87 18.75 -4.53
N PHE A 361 17.63 18.80 -5.63
CA PHE A 361 19.06 18.54 -5.65
C PHE A 361 19.82 19.80 -5.98
N ASP A 362 20.99 19.98 -5.38
CA ASP A 362 21.89 21.07 -5.72
C ASP A 362 22.41 20.89 -7.15
N PRO A 363 22.11 21.82 -8.07
CA PRO A 363 22.51 21.68 -9.47
C PRO A 363 24.01 21.81 -9.70
N LYS A 364 24.76 22.35 -8.73
CA LYS A 364 26.23 22.41 -8.80
C LYS A 364 26.84 21.05 -8.53
N THR A 365 26.34 20.35 -7.50
CA THR A 365 26.82 19.02 -7.10
C THR A 365 26.28 17.91 -8.01
N PHE A 366 25.00 18.02 -8.41
CA PHE A 366 24.31 17.01 -9.23
C PHE A 366 23.69 17.60 -10.51
N PRO A 367 24.49 18.18 -11.43
CA PRO A 367 23.97 18.76 -12.69
C PRO A 367 23.28 17.74 -13.58
N GLN A 368 23.48 16.43 -13.35
CA GLN A 368 22.85 15.34 -14.09
C GLN A 368 21.38 15.10 -13.68
N MET A 369 20.93 15.64 -12.52
CA MET A 369 19.57 15.45 -12.02
C MET A 369 18.55 16.28 -12.83
N THR A 370 18.40 15.91 -14.08
CA THR A 370 17.44 16.50 -15.02
C THR A 370 16.05 15.89 -14.88
N PRO A 371 14.98 16.53 -15.36
CA PRO A 371 13.64 15.92 -15.43
C PRO A 371 13.65 14.57 -16.17
N ALA A 372 14.40 14.45 -17.27
CA ALA A 372 14.52 13.20 -18.02
C ALA A 372 15.16 12.07 -17.19
N LEU A 373 16.18 12.38 -16.36
CA LEU A 373 16.79 11.40 -15.47
C LEU A 373 15.81 10.98 -14.37
N ARG A 374 15.08 11.90 -13.77
CA ARG A 374 14.04 11.58 -12.77
C ARG A 374 12.98 10.65 -13.33
N THR A 375 12.45 10.95 -14.53
CA THR A 375 11.52 10.06 -15.22
C THR A 375 12.12 8.67 -15.44
N SER A 376 13.39 8.58 -15.83
CA SER A 376 14.08 7.30 -16.02
C SER A 376 14.25 6.52 -14.73
N MET A 377 14.56 7.20 -13.62
CA MET A 377 14.68 6.60 -12.28
C MET A 377 13.34 6.01 -11.81
N MET A 378 12.24 6.74 -11.99
CA MET A 378 10.90 6.25 -11.66
C MET A 378 10.49 5.06 -12.52
N GLU A 379 10.77 5.14 -13.83
CA GLU A 379 10.46 4.09 -14.79
C GLU A 379 11.27 2.80 -14.50
N GLU A 380 12.51 2.91 -14.03
CA GLU A 380 13.32 1.78 -13.58
C GLU A 380 12.60 1.00 -12.47
N VAL A 381 12.20 1.69 -11.41
CA VAL A 381 11.53 1.06 -10.25
C VAL A 381 10.20 0.45 -10.67
N ARG A 382 9.44 1.15 -11.51
CA ARG A 382 8.16 0.68 -12.03
C ARG A 382 8.30 -0.63 -12.81
N LEU A 383 9.20 -0.66 -13.80
CA LEU A 383 9.44 -1.85 -14.63
C LEU A 383 10.00 -3.01 -13.83
N PHE A 384 10.82 -2.71 -12.82
CA PHE A 384 11.34 -3.72 -11.92
C PHE A 384 10.23 -4.33 -11.06
N PHE A 385 9.36 -3.51 -10.47
CA PHE A 385 8.19 -3.98 -9.72
C PHE A 385 7.26 -4.84 -10.59
N GLU A 386 6.95 -4.38 -11.80
CA GLU A 386 6.18 -5.13 -12.78
C GLU A 386 6.81 -6.48 -13.13
N SER A 387 8.15 -6.53 -13.27
CA SER A 387 8.85 -7.78 -13.58
C SER A 387 8.79 -8.78 -12.42
N ILE A 388 8.95 -8.32 -11.17
CA ILE A 388 8.79 -9.15 -9.98
C ILE A 388 7.39 -9.75 -9.91
N LEU A 389 6.37 -8.94 -10.21
CA LEU A 389 4.97 -9.37 -10.19
C LEU A 389 4.64 -10.33 -11.35
N SER A 390 5.00 -9.96 -12.59
CA SER A 390 4.67 -10.75 -13.79
C SER A 390 5.38 -12.10 -13.82
N GLU A 391 6.64 -12.15 -13.39
CA GLU A 391 7.44 -13.37 -13.29
C GLU A 391 7.17 -14.16 -12.00
N ASN A 392 6.30 -13.64 -11.13
CA ASN A 392 5.95 -14.26 -9.83
C ASN A 392 7.19 -14.61 -9.00
N GLN A 393 8.09 -13.67 -8.84
CA GLN A 393 9.33 -13.88 -8.09
C GLN A 393 9.09 -13.82 -6.57
N SER A 394 10.05 -14.36 -5.78
CA SER A 394 10.06 -14.19 -4.32
C SER A 394 10.31 -12.73 -3.93
N VAL A 395 9.79 -12.31 -2.77
CA VAL A 395 10.05 -11.00 -2.18
C VAL A 395 11.54 -10.71 -1.98
N ALA A 396 12.38 -11.75 -1.80
CA ALA A 396 13.83 -11.60 -1.69
C ALA A 396 14.45 -10.94 -2.93
N ARG A 397 13.86 -11.16 -4.12
CA ARG A 397 14.32 -10.56 -5.37
C ARG A 397 14.09 -9.06 -5.44
N ILE A 398 13.20 -8.51 -4.62
CA ILE A 398 13.03 -7.06 -4.47
C ILE A 398 14.33 -6.45 -3.91
N VAL A 399 14.96 -7.15 -2.96
CA VAL A 399 16.17 -6.68 -2.27
C VAL A 399 17.45 -7.05 -3.02
N ASP A 400 17.54 -8.30 -3.49
CA ASP A 400 18.72 -8.83 -4.15
C ASP A 400 18.39 -9.43 -5.52
N SER A 401 18.67 -8.66 -6.56
CA SER A 401 18.43 -9.00 -7.96
C SER A 401 19.66 -8.75 -8.80
N ASP A 402 19.86 -9.55 -9.84
CA ASP A 402 21.01 -9.47 -10.76
C ASP A 402 20.67 -8.71 -12.06
N TYR A 403 19.54 -7.99 -12.08
CA TYR A 403 19.11 -7.19 -13.24
C TYR A 403 18.42 -5.90 -12.80
N THR A 404 18.34 -4.97 -13.73
CA THR A 404 17.52 -3.77 -13.64
C THR A 404 17.02 -3.34 -15.03
N PHE A 405 16.39 -2.16 -15.13
CA PHE A 405 15.93 -1.57 -16.38
C PHE A 405 16.60 -0.21 -16.58
N LEU A 406 17.27 -0.02 -17.73
CA LEU A 406 18.01 1.19 -18.02
C LEU A 406 17.68 1.73 -19.42
N ASN A 407 17.72 3.05 -19.54
CA ASN A 407 17.93 3.79 -20.76
C ASN A 407 19.25 4.57 -20.68
N GLU A 408 19.61 5.32 -21.73
CA GLU A 408 20.89 6.02 -21.78
C GLU A 408 21.11 7.02 -20.63
N PRO A 409 20.14 7.91 -20.26
CA PRO A 409 20.33 8.81 -19.12
C PRO A 409 20.70 8.09 -17.84
N LEU A 410 20.00 7.00 -17.53
CA LEU A 410 20.21 6.25 -16.30
C LEU A 410 21.47 5.37 -16.39
N ALA A 411 21.80 4.85 -17.56
CA ALA A 411 23.02 4.07 -17.80
C ALA A 411 24.29 4.87 -17.49
N LYS A 412 24.29 6.19 -17.73
CA LYS A 412 25.41 7.08 -17.35
C LYS A 412 25.63 7.13 -15.84
N VAL A 413 24.55 7.11 -15.06
CA VAL A 413 24.64 7.04 -13.59
C VAL A 413 25.19 5.70 -13.14
N TYR A 414 24.88 4.63 -13.88
CA TYR A 414 25.31 3.26 -13.58
C TYR A 414 26.71 2.91 -14.10
N GLY A 415 27.32 3.78 -14.90
CA GLY A 415 28.59 3.49 -15.60
C GLY A 415 28.44 2.44 -16.72
N LEU A 416 27.23 2.35 -17.31
CA LEU A 416 26.88 1.37 -18.35
C LEU A 416 26.52 2.04 -19.70
N GLU A 417 26.91 3.30 -19.91
CA GLU A 417 26.62 4.09 -21.10
C GLU A 417 27.20 3.49 -22.40
N GLN A 418 28.21 2.65 -22.30
CA GLN A 418 28.76 1.94 -23.45
C GLN A 418 27.86 0.76 -23.89
N THR A 419 27.09 0.22 -22.96
CA THR A 419 26.22 -0.95 -23.17
C THR A 419 24.79 -0.54 -23.54
N VAL A 420 24.28 0.56 -22.94
CA VAL A 420 22.89 1.00 -23.07
C VAL A 420 22.84 2.40 -23.68
N ARG A 421 22.21 2.51 -24.85
CA ARG A 421 22.04 3.78 -25.58
C ARG A 421 20.58 4.02 -25.96
N GLY A 422 20.23 5.28 -26.10
CA GLY A 422 18.90 5.74 -26.52
C GLY A 422 17.86 5.81 -25.39
N PRO A 423 16.67 6.37 -25.67
CA PRO A 423 15.68 6.73 -24.66
C PRO A 423 14.86 5.54 -24.13
N LYS A 424 14.83 4.43 -24.84
CA LYS A 424 13.97 3.28 -24.48
C LYS A 424 14.57 2.49 -23.35
N MET A 425 13.77 2.26 -22.30
CA MET A 425 14.11 1.35 -21.20
C MET A 425 14.27 -0.09 -21.69
N ARG A 426 15.25 -0.79 -21.18
CA ARG A 426 15.49 -2.22 -21.46
C ARG A 426 16.03 -2.94 -20.24
N ARG A 427 15.69 -4.21 -20.09
CA ARG A 427 16.24 -5.07 -19.03
C ARG A 427 17.73 -5.29 -19.27
N VAL A 428 18.53 -5.08 -18.24
CA VAL A 428 20.00 -5.20 -18.27
C VAL A 428 20.43 -6.11 -17.13
N LYS A 429 21.24 -7.12 -17.44
CA LYS A 429 21.89 -7.95 -16.43
C LYS A 429 23.04 -7.16 -15.82
N LEU A 430 23.10 -7.14 -14.49
CA LEU A 430 24.14 -6.46 -13.72
C LEU A 430 25.28 -7.43 -13.44
N THR A 431 26.50 -6.97 -13.68
CA THR A 431 27.73 -7.72 -13.39
C THR A 431 28.33 -7.34 -12.05
N ASN A 432 28.06 -6.12 -11.55
CA ASN A 432 28.48 -5.68 -10.23
C ASN A 432 27.48 -6.20 -9.18
N PRO A 433 27.87 -7.12 -8.27
CA PRO A 433 26.97 -7.68 -7.27
C PRO A 433 26.50 -6.65 -6.23
N ASN A 434 27.22 -5.53 -6.08
CA ASN A 434 26.82 -4.46 -5.17
C ASN A 434 25.58 -3.71 -5.65
N ARG A 435 25.35 -3.65 -6.97
CA ARG A 435 24.10 -3.13 -7.55
C ARG A 435 23.04 -4.22 -7.63
N GLY A 436 21.85 -3.78 -8.01
CA GLY A 436 20.70 -4.65 -8.19
C GLY A 436 19.79 -4.71 -6.97
N GLY A 437 18.52 -5.03 -7.25
CA GLY A 437 17.46 -4.86 -6.28
C GLY A 437 17.20 -3.38 -5.94
N ILE A 438 16.14 -3.16 -5.20
CA ILE A 438 15.65 -1.81 -4.90
C ILE A 438 16.68 -0.93 -4.16
N LEU A 439 17.56 -1.53 -3.37
CA LEU A 439 18.60 -0.81 -2.61
C LEU A 439 19.71 -0.23 -3.49
N GLY A 440 19.93 -0.80 -4.66
CA GLY A 440 20.92 -0.30 -5.63
C GLY A 440 20.32 0.65 -6.69
N MET A 441 19.01 0.92 -6.64
CA MET A 441 18.33 1.77 -7.63
C MET A 441 18.47 3.24 -7.32
N SER A 442 18.71 4.02 -8.37
CA SER A 442 18.93 5.46 -8.26
C SER A 442 17.74 6.20 -7.61
N ALA A 443 16.50 5.83 -7.90
CA ALA A 443 15.32 6.46 -7.29
C ALA A 443 15.31 6.30 -5.76
N THR A 444 15.57 5.09 -5.25
CA THR A 444 15.60 4.81 -3.81
C THR A 444 16.74 5.56 -3.12
N LEU A 445 17.93 5.54 -3.72
CA LEU A 445 19.12 6.21 -3.18
C LEU A 445 18.92 7.74 -3.18
N ALA A 446 18.29 8.30 -4.21
CA ALA A 446 17.98 9.71 -4.32
C ALA A 446 16.89 10.15 -3.32
N SER A 447 15.83 9.38 -3.17
CA SER A 447 14.74 9.70 -2.21
C SER A 447 15.18 9.58 -0.74
N THR A 448 16.33 8.96 -0.48
CA THR A 448 16.91 8.77 0.87
C THR A 448 18.20 9.56 1.07
N SER A 449 18.37 10.65 0.34
CA SER A 449 19.55 11.53 0.40
C SER A 449 19.13 12.98 0.62
N PHE A 450 20.06 13.81 1.07
CA PHE A 450 19.88 15.26 1.12
C PHE A 450 20.19 15.90 -0.25
N PRO A 451 19.85 17.20 -0.44
CA PRO A 451 20.08 17.87 -1.72
C PRO A 451 21.52 17.84 -2.23
N ASN A 452 22.48 17.83 -1.32
CA ASN A 452 23.91 17.96 -1.62
C ASN A 452 24.76 16.74 -1.16
N ARG A 453 24.19 15.78 -0.41
CA ARG A 453 24.92 14.64 0.15
C ARG A 453 24.04 13.45 0.45
N THR A 454 24.67 12.32 0.73
CA THR A 454 24.02 11.10 1.22
C THR A 454 23.56 11.25 2.68
N SER A 455 22.65 10.37 3.10
CA SER A 455 22.22 10.25 4.49
C SER A 455 22.15 8.79 4.92
N PRO A 456 23.15 8.27 5.63
CA PRO A 456 23.10 6.92 6.20
C PRO A 456 21.87 6.70 7.08
N VAL A 457 21.49 7.71 7.88
CA VAL A 457 20.32 7.65 8.75
C VAL A 457 19.04 7.44 7.95
N LEU A 458 18.76 8.27 6.93
CA LEU A 458 17.56 8.14 6.09
C LEU A 458 17.53 6.79 5.35
N ARG A 459 18.69 6.32 4.85
CA ARG A 459 18.81 5.01 4.20
C ARG A 459 18.52 3.87 5.18
N GLY A 460 19.05 3.94 6.39
CA GLY A 460 18.80 2.96 7.45
C GLY A 460 17.32 2.92 7.88
N VAL A 461 16.71 4.09 8.13
CA VAL A 461 15.27 4.21 8.44
C VAL A 461 14.43 3.61 7.32
N TRP A 462 14.74 3.96 6.05
CA TRP A 462 14.01 3.47 4.90
C TRP A 462 14.03 1.93 4.81
N VAL A 463 15.19 1.31 5.01
CA VAL A 463 15.32 -0.17 4.99
C VAL A 463 14.50 -0.80 6.12
N LEU A 464 14.60 -0.27 7.34
CA LEU A 464 13.87 -0.82 8.48
C LEU A 464 12.36 -0.67 8.30
N GLU A 465 11.88 0.52 7.90
CA GLU A 465 10.45 0.80 7.82
C GLU A 465 9.80 0.26 6.53
N GLN A 466 10.43 0.51 5.35
CA GLN A 466 9.78 0.18 4.08
C GLN A 466 9.98 -1.29 3.68
N LEU A 467 11.11 -1.90 4.03
CA LEU A 467 11.36 -3.31 3.69
C LEU A 467 11.03 -4.26 4.84
N LEU A 468 11.47 -3.96 6.05
CA LEU A 468 11.36 -4.89 7.17
C LEU A 468 10.12 -4.66 8.07
N GLY A 469 9.41 -3.54 7.89
CA GLY A 469 8.24 -3.18 8.70
C GLY A 469 8.60 -2.84 10.16
N GLU A 470 9.88 -2.57 10.42
CA GLU A 470 10.37 -2.20 11.75
C GLU A 470 10.21 -0.69 11.96
N ARG A 471 9.26 -0.31 12.80
CA ARG A 471 9.03 1.11 13.08
C ARG A 471 10.20 1.72 13.83
N VAL A 472 10.70 2.83 13.33
CA VAL A 472 11.69 3.67 13.98
C VAL A 472 10.97 4.83 14.68
N PRO A 473 11.21 5.06 15.99
CA PRO A 473 10.68 6.24 16.66
C PRO A 473 11.20 7.53 16.01
N PRO A 474 10.39 8.61 15.97
CA PRO A 474 10.90 9.90 15.54
C PRO A 474 12.02 10.37 16.48
N PRO A 475 12.99 11.18 15.99
CA PRO A 475 14.01 11.76 16.83
C PRO A 475 13.35 12.59 17.94
N PRO A 476 13.95 12.68 19.14
CA PRO A 476 13.51 13.60 20.17
C PRO A 476 13.49 15.05 19.64
N PRO A 477 12.59 15.91 20.15
CA PRO A 477 12.64 17.33 19.82
C PRO A 477 13.97 17.92 20.32
N ASP A 478 14.46 18.95 19.64
CA ASP A 478 15.65 19.74 20.02
C ASP A 478 16.99 18.99 19.88
N ILE A 479 17.08 17.98 19.00
CA ILE A 479 18.39 17.40 18.65
C ILE A 479 19.02 18.27 17.55
N PRO A 480 20.29 18.74 17.76
CA PRO A 480 21.04 19.45 16.73
C PRO A 480 21.19 18.59 15.46
N GLU A 481 21.03 19.20 14.29
CA GLU A 481 21.35 18.53 13.03
C GLU A 481 22.87 18.23 12.96
N LEU A 482 23.25 17.24 12.17
CA LEU A 482 24.65 16.85 11.99
C LEU A 482 25.51 18.02 11.48
N GLU A 483 24.88 18.95 10.75
CA GLU A 483 25.47 20.19 10.22
C GLU A 483 25.72 21.26 11.28
N GLU A 484 25.05 21.20 12.41
CA GLU A 484 25.20 22.15 13.52
C GLU A 484 26.37 21.79 14.45
N GLN A 485 27.08 20.69 14.17
CA GLN A 485 28.31 20.36 14.90
C GLN A 485 29.38 21.42 14.67
N ASP A 486 30.18 21.69 15.69
CA ASP A 486 31.29 22.66 15.57
C ASP A 486 32.24 22.25 14.43
N HIS A 487 32.36 23.13 13.43
CA HIS A 487 33.19 22.89 12.25
C HIS A 487 34.65 22.54 12.59
N LYS A 488 35.19 23.06 13.70
CA LYS A 488 36.55 22.75 14.13
C LYS A 488 36.73 21.32 14.66
N GLU A 489 35.68 20.77 15.28
CA GLU A 489 35.70 19.41 15.82
C GLU A 489 35.49 18.34 14.75
N VAL A 490 34.88 18.71 13.61
CA VAL A 490 34.54 17.76 12.54
C VAL A 490 35.43 17.92 11.29
N GLU A 491 36.35 18.87 11.26
CA GLU A 491 37.25 19.08 10.13
C GLU A 491 38.13 17.84 9.90
N GLY A 492 38.15 17.32 8.67
CA GLY A 492 38.91 16.12 8.29
C GLY A 492 38.27 14.78 8.70
N LEU A 493 37.14 14.79 9.38
CA LEU A 493 36.42 13.56 9.72
C LEU A 493 35.53 13.10 8.57
N THR A 494 35.52 11.77 8.34
CA THR A 494 34.54 11.14 7.44
C THR A 494 33.14 11.28 7.99
N LEU A 495 32.11 11.15 7.12
CA LEU A 495 30.70 11.16 7.53
C LEU A 495 30.44 10.12 8.64
N ARG A 496 31.05 8.93 8.56
CA ARG A 496 30.97 7.89 9.60
C ARG A 496 31.52 8.40 10.93
N GLN A 497 32.70 8.98 10.95
CA GLN A 497 33.33 9.50 12.17
C GLN A 497 32.51 10.64 12.79
N ARG A 498 31.94 11.53 11.96
CA ARG A 498 31.04 12.59 12.44
C ARG A 498 29.77 12.03 13.08
N THR A 499 29.20 10.97 12.47
CA THR A 499 28.01 10.30 13.02
C THR A 499 28.36 9.55 14.32
N GLU A 500 29.52 8.90 14.39
CA GLU A 500 30.01 8.24 15.62
C GLU A 500 30.24 9.25 16.75
N LEU A 501 30.74 10.44 16.45
CA LEU A 501 30.88 11.53 17.42
C LEU A 501 29.49 11.97 17.93
N HIS A 502 28.51 12.14 17.05
CA HIS A 502 27.12 12.46 17.42
C HIS A 502 26.49 11.39 18.33
N GLN A 503 26.89 10.13 18.21
CA GLN A 503 26.46 9.01 19.06
C GLN A 503 27.12 8.98 20.44
N SER A 504 27.94 9.96 20.80
CA SER A 504 28.54 10.04 22.13
C SER A 504 27.48 10.09 23.23
N GLU A 505 26.30 10.69 22.94
CA GLU A 505 25.16 10.70 23.83
C GLU A 505 24.34 9.40 23.76
N THR A 506 23.97 8.87 24.95
CA THR A 506 23.28 7.57 25.07
C THR A 506 21.94 7.57 24.34
N THR A 507 21.19 8.67 24.36
CA THR A 507 19.88 8.81 23.70
C THR A 507 20.04 8.66 22.19
N CYS A 508 20.99 9.34 21.57
CA CYS A 508 21.26 9.26 20.13
C CYS A 508 21.77 7.86 19.73
N ARG A 509 22.69 7.31 20.52
CA ARG A 509 23.31 5.99 20.28
C ARG A 509 22.29 4.86 20.17
N ASN A 510 21.20 4.91 20.93
CA ASN A 510 20.20 3.84 20.95
C ASN A 510 19.50 3.63 19.61
N CYS A 511 19.18 4.69 18.88
CA CYS A 511 18.60 4.62 17.54
C CYS A 511 19.69 4.38 16.49
N HIS A 512 20.78 5.15 16.53
CA HIS A 512 21.84 5.12 15.53
C HIS A 512 22.51 3.77 15.38
N LYS A 513 22.72 3.01 16.48
CA LYS A 513 23.26 1.63 16.42
C LYS A 513 22.42 0.66 15.55
N LEU A 514 21.14 0.97 15.30
CA LEU A 514 20.26 0.17 14.46
C LEU A 514 20.24 0.65 13.01
N LEU A 515 20.31 1.97 12.82
CA LEU A 515 20.10 2.64 11.53
C LEU A 515 21.40 2.74 10.74
N ASP A 516 22.44 3.27 11.39
CA ASP A 516 23.68 3.68 10.73
C ASP A 516 24.45 2.54 10.08
N PRO A 517 24.57 1.35 10.69
CA PRO A 517 25.26 0.24 10.02
C PRO A 517 24.63 -0.10 8.68
N ILE A 518 23.28 -0.08 8.59
CA ILE A 518 22.56 -0.35 7.36
C ILE A 518 22.80 0.76 6.33
N GLY A 519 22.72 2.01 6.78
CA GLY A 519 22.92 3.18 5.91
C GLY A 519 24.35 3.28 5.39
N PHE A 520 25.35 3.08 6.25
CA PHE A 520 26.76 3.05 5.83
C PHE A 520 27.06 1.90 4.86
N GLY A 521 26.32 0.79 4.97
CA GLY A 521 26.38 -0.30 3.99
C GLY A 521 26.02 0.09 2.57
N LEU A 522 25.45 1.28 2.36
CA LEU A 522 25.06 1.82 1.04
C LEU A 522 25.86 3.07 0.65
N GLU A 523 26.87 3.49 1.42
CA GLU A 523 27.63 4.72 1.18
C GLU A 523 28.52 4.69 -0.08
N ASN A 524 28.80 3.51 -0.63
CA ASN A 524 29.40 3.41 -1.96
C ASN A 524 28.52 3.97 -3.07
N PHE A 525 27.25 4.25 -2.80
CA PHE A 525 26.36 4.98 -3.71
C PHE A 525 26.24 6.42 -3.25
N ASP A 526 26.51 7.37 -4.15
CA ASP A 526 26.27 8.79 -3.87
C ASP A 526 24.76 9.12 -3.81
N ALA A 527 24.43 10.39 -3.67
CA ALA A 527 23.04 10.82 -3.51
C ALA A 527 22.13 10.57 -4.73
N ILE A 528 22.68 10.38 -5.93
CA ILE A 528 21.91 10.02 -7.13
C ILE A 528 22.16 8.58 -7.60
N GLY A 529 22.89 7.80 -6.82
CA GLY A 529 23.13 6.39 -7.07
C GLY A 529 24.37 6.08 -7.93
N ARG A 530 25.31 7.01 -8.16
CA ARG A 530 26.59 6.69 -8.80
C ARG A 530 27.46 5.89 -7.83
N TRP A 531 28.18 4.92 -8.36
CA TRP A 531 29.16 4.16 -7.57
C TRP A 531 30.41 4.98 -7.28
N ARG A 532 30.88 4.96 -6.04
CA ARG A 532 32.11 5.60 -5.60
C ARG A 532 32.86 4.73 -4.59
N GLU A 533 34.18 4.75 -4.64
CA GLU A 533 35.07 4.07 -3.68
C GLU A 533 35.66 5.04 -2.65
N LYS A 534 35.59 6.31 -2.95
CA LYS A 534 36.07 7.42 -2.11
C LYS A 534 34.96 8.46 -1.95
N ASN A 535 34.96 9.11 -0.79
CA ASN A 535 34.11 10.26 -0.55
C ASN A 535 34.64 11.53 -1.26
N ASP A 536 33.95 12.64 -1.09
CA ASP A 536 34.29 13.90 -1.75
C ASP A 536 35.63 14.49 -1.25
N GLU A 537 36.08 14.10 -0.04
CA GLU A 537 37.38 14.46 0.52
C GLU A 537 38.51 13.49 0.08
N GLY A 538 38.23 12.53 -0.77
CA GLY A 538 39.20 11.55 -1.29
C GLY A 538 39.53 10.40 -0.34
N LEU A 539 38.84 10.27 0.78
CA LEU A 539 38.98 9.18 1.74
C LEU A 539 38.22 7.94 1.29
N ALA A 540 38.77 6.76 1.56
CA ALA A 540 38.13 5.49 1.23
C ALA A 540 36.81 5.34 2.01
N ILE A 541 35.77 4.85 1.32
CA ILE A 541 34.47 4.57 1.93
C ILE A 541 34.53 3.24 2.66
N ASP A 542 34.21 3.25 3.95
CA ASP A 542 33.97 2.06 4.75
C ASP A 542 32.48 1.74 4.80
N SER A 543 32.06 0.70 4.08
CA SER A 543 30.67 0.20 4.07
C SER A 543 30.45 -0.99 5.01
N ALA A 544 31.44 -1.36 5.81
CA ALA A 544 31.28 -2.45 6.78
C ALA A 544 30.27 -2.07 7.87
N GLY A 545 29.50 -3.06 8.33
CA GLY A 545 28.53 -2.85 9.38
C GLY A 545 28.08 -4.15 10.02
N LYS A 546 27.20 -4.02 11.02
CA LYS A 546 26.63 -5.16 11.74
C LYS A 546 25.14 -4.94 11.95
N LEU A 547 24.33 -5.87 11.46
CA LEU A 547 22.88 -5.83 11.68
C LEU A 547 22.52 -6.03 13.16
N PRO A 548 21.32 -5.60 13.62
CA PRO A 548 20.87 -5.78 15.00
C PRO A 548 20.91 -7.22 15.50
N ASN A 549 20.79 -8.21 14.61
CA ASN A 549 20.89 -9.64 14.93
C ASN A 549 22.34 -10.15 15.06
N GLY A 550 23.33 -9.26 15.01
CA GLY A 550 24.73 -9.57 15.17
C GLY A 550 25.47 -10.02 13.90
N LYS A 551 24.78 -10.21 12.76
CA LYS A 551 25.42 -10.59 11.50
C LYS A 551 26.17 -9.40 10.90
N GLY A 552 27.48 -9.56 10.63
CA GLY A 552 28.32 -8.56 9.98
C GLY A 552 28.25 -8.63 8.46
N PHE A 553 28.61 -7.53 7.81
CA PHE A 553 28.82 -7.40 6.37
C PHE A 553 29.91 -6.36 6.10
N SER A 554 30.55 -6.44 4.95
CA SER A 554 31.63 -5.53 4.52
C SER A 554 31.32 -4.80 3.21
N THR A 555 30.30 -5.24 2.48
CA THR A 555 29.92 -4.70 1.18
C THR A 555 28.41 -4.54 1.05
N PRO A 556 27.93 -3.66 0.13
CA PRO A 556 26.51 -3.58 -0.18
C PRO A 556 25.92 -4.92 -0.64
N ALA A 557 26.68 -5.75 -1.36
CA ALA A 557 26.25 -7.08 -1.79
C ALA A 557 25.97 -8.01 -0.61
N GLU A 558 26.86 -8.03 0.39
CA GLU A 558 26.66 -8.82 1.60
C GLU A 558 25.46 -8.32 2.42
N LEU A 559 25.31 -6.99 2.57
CA LEU A 559 24.14 -6.41 3.22
C LEU A 559 22.83 -6.85 2.53
N LYS A 560 22.74 -6.73 1.20
CA LYS A 560 21.57 -7.16 0.44
C LYS A 560 21.29 -8.66 0.63
N GLY A 561 22.32 -9.49 0.58
CA GLY A 561 22.20 -10.93 0.83
C GLY A 561 21.65 -11.26 2.23
N LEU A 562 22.09 -10.53 3.26
CA LEU A 562 21.59 -10.69 4.63
C LEU A 562 20.11 -10.24 4.76
N LEU A 563 19.74 -9.14 4.11
CA LEU A 563 18.36 -8.65 4.10
C LEU A 563 17.45 -9.59 3.30
N ALA A 564 17.90 -10.10 2.15
CA ALA A 564 17.15 -11.05 1.33
C ALA A 564 16.84 -12.36 2.08
N GLN A 565 17.71 -12.80 3.00
CA GLN A 565 17.45 -13.96 3.87
C GLN A 565 16.28 -13.74 4.85
N ARG A 566 15.84 -12.50 5.05
CA ARG A 566 14.69 -12.15 5.91
C ARG A 566 13.37 -12.20 5.16
N GLU A 567 13.17 -13.19 4.29
CA GLU A 567 11.98 -13.32 3.43
C GLU A 567 10.66 -13.24 4.20
N ALA A 568 10.59 -13.82 5.38
CA ALA A 568 9.39 -13.80 6.21
C ALA A 568 9.03 -12.37 6.66
N ASP A 569 10.03 -11.56 7.04
CA ASP A 569 9.81 -10.18 7.47
C ASP A 569 9.43 -9.28 6.27
N LEU A 570 10.13 -9.45 5.13
CA LEU A 570 9.83 -8.76 3.88
C LEU A 570 8.40 -9.07 3.40
N ALA A 571 8.02 -10.33 3.39
CA ALA A 571 6.70 -10.78 2.97
C ALA A 571 5.62 -10.28 3.93
N ARG A 572 5.88 -10.30 5.24
CA ARG A 572 4.94 -9.79 6.24
C ARG A 572 4.69 -8.30 6.04
N ASN A 573 5.74 -7.50 5.94
CA ASN A 573 5.62 -6.07 5.72
C ASN A 573 4.84 -5.77 4.42
N LEU A 574 5.19 -6.44 3.31
CA LEU A 574 4.46 -6.28 2.06
C LEU A 574 2.98 -6.67 2.20
N THR A 575 2.68 -7.75 2.92
CA THR A 575 1.30 -8.20 3.18
C THR A 575 0.53 -7.16 3.98
N GLU A 576 1.12 -6.61 5.04
CA GLU A 576 0.52 -5.58 5.89
C GLU A 576 0.27 -4.28 5.11
N ARG A 577 1.22 -3.84 4.30
CA ARG A 577 1.09 -2.65 3.45
C ARG A 577 0.02 -2.82 2.37
N LEU A 578 0.02 -3.95 1.66
CA LEU A 578 -1.01 -4.28 0.67
C LEU A 578 -2.39 -4.38 1.30
N MET A 579 -2.50 -4.99 2.48
CA MET A 579 -3.77 -5.09 3.20
C MET A 579 -4.28 -3.70 3.62
N SER A 580 -3.42 -2.85 4.18
CA SER A 580 -3.79 -1.47 4.54
C SER A 580 -4.28 -0.68 3.31
N TYR A 581 -3.58 -0.79 2.20
CA TYR A 581 -3.96 -0.18 0.93
C TYR A 581 -5.31 -0.72 0.41
N ALA A 582 -5.49 -2.03 0.40
CA ALA A 582 -6.72 -2.69 -0.06
C ALA A 582 -7.96 -2.32 0.78
N LEU A 583 -7.77 -2.15 2.10
CA LEU A 583 -8.85 -1.79 3.03
C LEU A 583 -9.09 -0.27 3.11
N GLY A 584 -8.13 0.55 2.63
CA GLY A 584 -8.18 2.01 2.73
C GLY A 584 -8.13 2.52 4.17
N ARG A 585 -7.46 1.79 5.08
CA ARG A 585 -7.33 2.14 6.50
C ARG A 585 -6.06 1.56 7.11
N GLN A 586 -5.66 2.13 8.24
CA GLN A 586 -4.63 1.52 9.07
C GLN A 586 -5.10 0.16 9.61
N LEU A 587 -4.15 -0.75 9.76
CA LEU A 587 -4.41 -2.04 10.37
C LEU A 587 -4.52 -1.91 11.89
N GLU A 588 -5.55 -2.52 12.43
CA GLU A 588 -5.82 -2.63 13.85
C GLU A 588 -5.32 -3.97 14.40
N GLY A 589 -5.25 -4.12 15.74
CA GLY A 589 -4.72 -5.34 16.35
C GLY A 589 -5.47 -6.64 15.98
N TYR A 590 -6.76 -6.54 15.64
CA TYR A 590 -7.57 -7.68 15.20
C TYR A 590 -7.19 -8.15 13.77
N ASP A 591 -6.63 -7.28 12.92
CA ASP A 591 -6.19 -7.63 11.59
C ASP A 591 -4.95 -8.55 11.62
N ASP A 592 -4.08 -8.36 12.61
CA ASP A 592 -2.83 -9.13 12.77
C ASP A 592 -3.07 -10.64 12.84
N ILE A 593 -4.25 -11.08 13.33
CA ILE A 593 -4.62 -12.51 13.39
C ILE A 593 -4.75 -13.08 11.97
N VAL A 594 -5.44 -12.34 11.10
CA VAL A 594 -5.63 -12.75 9.71
C VAL A 594 -4.30 -12.68 8.95
N ILE A 595 -3.49 -11.65 9.19
CA ILE A 595 -2.15 -11.54 8.61
C ILE A 595 -1.30 -12.77 8.96
N ASP A 596 -1.30 -13.23 10.23
CA ASP A 596 -0.54 -14.43 10.62
C ASP A 596 -1.01 -15.68 9.88
N GLN A 597 -2.32 -15.84 9.67
CA GLN A 597 -2.87 -16.96 8.90
C GLN A 597 -2.44 -16.89 7.43
N LEU A 598 -2.42 -15.69 6.83
CA LEU A 598 -1.93 -15.48 5.48
C LEU A 598 -0.45 -15.82 5.38
N MET A 599 0.38 -15.41 6.36
CA MET A 599 1.82 -15.70 6.36
C MET A 599 2.14 -17.20 6.33
N VAL A 600 1.33 -18.04 6.98
CA VAL A 600 1.46 -19.49 6.90
C VAL A 600 1.26 -20.00 5.46
N LYS A 601 0.27 -19.46 4.74
CA LYS A 601 -0.01 -19.82 3.35
C LYS A 601 1.05 -19.29 2.39
N ILE A 602 1.45 -18.02 2.58
CA ILE A 602 2.47 -17.34 1.78
C ILE A 602 3.82 -18.05 1.90
N ALA A 603 4.20 -18.52 3.09
CA ALA A 603 5.43 -19.26 3.31
C ALA A 603 5.46 -20.60 2.53
N LYS A 604 4.31 -21.30 2.42
CA LYS A 604 4.20 -22.54 1.62
C LYS A 604 4.50 -22.30 0.15
N ASP A 605 4.22 -21.11 -0.38
CA ASP A 605 4.54 -20.71 -1.75
C ASP A 605 5.85 -19.90 -1.86
N ARG A 606 6.76 -20.07 -0.90
CA ARG A 606 8.10 -19.47 -0.92
C ARG A 606 8.08 -17.94 -1.07
N TYR A 607 7.15 -17.29 -0.39
CA TYR A 607 7.04 -15.83 -0.34
C TYR A 607 6.95 -15.15 -1.71
N ARG A 608 6.27 -15.78 -2.68
CA ARG A 608 6.10 -15.22 -4.03
C ARG A 608 5.14 -14.05 -4.01
N VAL A 609 5.48 -12.96 -4.70
CA VAL A 609 4.73 -11.70 -4.65
C VAL A 609 3.28 -11.85 -5.14
N ARG A 610 3.06 -12.63 -6.21
CA ARG A 610 1.70 -12.87 -6.70
C ARG A 610 0.85 -13.65 -5.70
N SER A 611 1.46 -14.60 -4.99
CA SER A 611 0.78 -15.33 -3.93
C SER A 611 0.35 -14.40 -2.79
N ILE A 612 1.20 -13.46 -2.39
CA ILE A 612 0.86 -12.45 -1.38
C ILE A 612 -0.38 -11.67 -1.80
N ILE A 613 -0.44 -11.18 -3.03
CA ILE A 613 -1.59 -10.42 -3.55
C ILE A 613 -2.85 -11.27 -3.55
N ILE A 614 -2.77 -12.51 -4.03
CA ILE A 614 -3.92 -13.43 -4.05
C ILE A 614 -4.43 -13.72 -2.64
N GLU A 615 -3.54 -14.01 -1.70
CA GLU A 615 -3.93 -14.30 -0.31
C GLU A 615 -4.52 -13.06 0.38
N VAL A 616 -4.03 -11.84 0.10
CA VAL A 616 -4.64 -10.59 0.57
C VAL A 616 -6.08 -10.46 0.05
N ILE A 617 -6.30 -10.62 -1.26
CA ILE A 617 -7.60 -10.41 -1.89
C ILE A 617 -8.61 -11.50 -1.49
N THR A 618 -8.16 -12.73 -1.30
CA THR A 618 -9.04 -13.83 -0.88
C THR A 618 -9.23 -13.94 0.64
N SER A 619 -8.64 -12.99 1.39
CA SER A 619 -8.70 -12.98 2.84
C SER A 619 -10.07 -12.57 3.40
N TYR A 620 -10.30 -12.95 4.64
CA TYR A 620 -11.46 -12.54 5.41
C TYR A 620 -11.60 -11.01 5.51
N LEU A 621 -10.50 -10.28 5.69
CA LEU A 621 -10.50 -8.82 5.79
C LEU A 621 -10.92 -8.16 4.47
N PHE A 622 -10.54 -8.74 3.34
CA PHE A 622 -10.88 -8.18 2.04
C PHE A 622 -12.33 -8.47 1.63
N THR A 623 -12.86 -9.64 2.00
CA THR A 623 -14.16 -10.12 1.54
C THR A 623 -15.33 -9.81 2.49
N HIS A 624 -15.06 -9.42 3.74
CA HIS A 624 -16.09 -9.13 4.75
C HIS A 624 -16.02 -7.69 5.24
N ARG A 625 -17.08 -7.25 5.88
CA ARG A 625 -17.15 -5.96 6.59
C ARG A 625 -17.98 -6.06 7.86
N ARG A 626 -17.66 -5.22 8.84
CA ARG A 626 -18.54 -4.99 9.99
C ARG A 626 -19.61 -3.96 9.62
N ILE A 627 -20.85 -4.24 9.99
CA ILE A 627 -21.95 -3.27 9.89
C ILE A 627 -21.81 -2.33 11.09
N ILE A 628 -21.72 -1.04 10.83
CA ILE A 628 -21.82 -0.02 11.86
C ILE A 628 -23.32 0.19 12.10
N GLY A 629 -23.77 -0.14 13.30
CA GLY A 629 -25.16 0.07 13.75
C GLY A 629 -25.53 1.54 13.84
#